data_a59cee1e138efb738522337004119d65
#
_entry.id   a59cee1e138efb738522337004119d65
#
_cell.length_a   1.000
_cell.length_b   1.000
_cell.length_c   1.000
_cell.angle_alpha   90.00
_cell.angle_beta   90.00
_cell.angle_gamma   90.00
#
_symmetry.space_group_name_H-M   'P 1'
#
loop_
_entity.id
_entity.type
_entity.pdbx_description
1 polymer ?
#
loop_
_entity_poly.entity_id
_entity_poly.type
_entity_poly.pdbx_seq_one_letter_code
_entity_poly.pdbx_strand_id
1 'polypeptide(L)'
;DRKDLGMLIKTFLETFKNQRKQPALILKTSGATPSILDREEVLSKLRQIRDTVNGKLLPNIYVLHGDLSDDEMNGLYNHPKVKAHVSFTHGEGFGRPLLEASLSEKPVIAPNWSGHVDFLSSNAILLPGSLNEVKKESFPKNMRVKESQWFTVNYNYASKVLKDIFNNYSKYTVKAKKLSIVNQTKFSLDAMTKKFEEIL
;
A
#
# COMPACT_ATOMS: atom_id res chain seq x y z
N ASP A 1 -12.34 0.69 7.28
CA ASP A 1 -10.94 0.30 7.12
C ASP A 1 -10.14 1.45 6.51
N ARG A 2 -9.34 2.13 7.33
CA ARG A 2 -8.51 3.28 6.92
C ARG A 2 -7.50 2.93 5.80
N LYS A 3 -7.08 1.70 5.72
CA LYS A 3 -6.12 1.24 4.70
C LYS A 3 -6.77 0.91 3.36
N ASP A 4 -8.10 0.91 3.28
CA ASP A 4 -8.90 0.58 2.10
C ASP A 4 -8.47 -0.74 1.43
N LEU A 5 -8.12 -1.70 2.27
CA LEU A 5 -7.57 -2.98 1.84
C LEU A 5 -8.56 -3.77 0.99
N GLY A 6 -9.85 -3.70 1.34
CA GLY A 6 -10.92 -4.38 0.59
C GLY A 6 -10.98 -3.93 -0.87
N MET A 7 -10.92 -2.62 -1.12
CA MET A 7 -10.95 -2.08 -2.48
C MET A 7 -9.62 -2.28 -3.22
N LEU A 8 -8.49 -2.29 -2.51
CA LEU A 8 -7.20 -2.65 -3.10
C LEU A 8 -7.25 -4.08 -3.64
N ILE A 9 -7.68 -5.04 -2.82
CA ILE A 9 -7.82 -6.45 -3.21
C ILE A 9 -8.78 -6.59 -4.39
N LYS A 10 -9.97 -5.99 -4.30
CA LYS A 10 -10.97 -6.06 -5.36
C LYS A 10 -10.44 -5.48 -6.67
N THR A 11 -9.83 -4.29 -6.62
CA THR A 11 -9.24 -3.65 -7.80
C THR A 11 -8.14 -4.50 -8.42
N PHE A 12 -7.28 -5.12 -7.60
CA PHE A 12 -6.23 -6.02 -8.07
C PHE A 12 -6.82 -7.25 -8.78
N LEU A 13 -7.80 -7.92 -8.16
CA LEU A 13 -8.46 -9.09 -8.74
C LEU A 13 -9.15 -8.74 -10.07
N GLU A 14 -9.92 -7.65 -10.11
CA GLU A 14 -10.61 -7.18 -11.32
C GLU A 14 -9.63 -6.81 -12.45
N THR A 15 -8.50 -6.22 -12.09
CA THR A 15 -7.47 -5.81 -13.06
C THR A 15 -6.83 -7.00 -13.77
N PHE A 16 -6.60 -8.10 -13.06
CA PHE A 16 -5.82 -9.22 -13.56
C PHE A 16 -6.61 -10.51 -13.78
N LYS A 17 -7.92 -10.52 -13.54
CA LYS A 17 -8.75 -11.70 -13.78
C LYS A 17 -8.68 -12.16 -15.23
N ASN A 18 -8.82 -13.47 -15.45
CA ASN A 18 -8.88 -14.12 -16.74
C ASN A 18 -7.66 -13.90 -17.66
N GLN A 19 -6.54 -13.41 -17.12
CA GLN A 19 -5.30 -13.31 -17.88
C GLN A 19 -4.48 -14.59 -17.72
N ARG A 20 -3.85 -15.06 -18.81
CA ARG A 20 -2.97 -16.23 -18.78
C ARG A 20 -1.73 -16.02 -17.90
N LYS A 21 -1.19 -14.80 -17.89
CA LYS A 21 -0.06 -14.39 -17.04
C LYS A 21 -0.55 -13.34 -16.06
N GLN A 22 -0.46 -13.64 -14.78
CA GLN A 22 -0.96 -12.80 -13.70
C GLN A 22 0.13 -12.53 -12.68
N PRO A 23 0.20 -11.32 -12.09
CA PRO A 23 0.97 -11.09 -10.90
C PRO A 23 0.29 -11.72 -9.68
N ALA A 24 1.00 -11.80 -8.55
CA ALA A 24 0.42 -12.14 -7.26
C ALA A 24 0.42 -10.91 -6.34
N LEU A 25 -0.52 -10.85 -5.41
CA LEU A 25 -0.55 -9.86 -4.33
C LEU A 25 -0.08 -10.53 -3.03
N ILE A 26 0.86 -9.89 -2.34
CA ILE A 26 1.27 -10.29 -1.00
C ILE A 26 0.67 -9.28 -0.02
N LEU A 27 -0.09 -9.78 0.93
CA LEU A 27 -0.66 -9.00 2.04
C LEU A 27 0.12 -9.33 3.31
N LYS A 28 0.90 -8.37 3.80
CA LYS A 28 1.46 -8.45 5.16
C LYS A 28 0.47 -7.78 6.10
N THR A 29 -0.05 -8.53 7.02
CA THR A 29 -1.07 -8.06 7.95
C THR A 29 -0.93 -8.74 9.31
N SER A 30 -1.28 -8.02 10.35
CA SER A 30 -1.50 -8.56 11.68
C SER A 30 -2.83 -8.02 12.19
N GLY A 31 -3.57 -8.83 12.95
CA GLY A 31 -4.74 -8.38 13.70
C GLY A 31 -4.33 -7.69 15.01
N ALA A 32 -5.21 -7.70 15.98
CA ALA A 32 -4.89 -7.25 17.34
C ALA A 32 -3.84 -8.16 17.99
N THR A 33 -3.82 -9.43 17.59
CA THR A 33 -2.88 -10.45 18.06
C THR A 33 -2.45 -11.34 16.89
N PRO A 34 -1.27 -12.01 16.92
CA PRO A 34 -0.88 -12.97 15.91
C PRO A 34 -1.58 -14.33 16.09
N SER A 35 -2.86 -14.31 16.45
CA SER A 35 -3.63 -15.53 16.75
C SER A 35 -4.13 -16.22 15.48
N ILE A 36 -4.41 -17.53 15.60
CA ILE A 36 -5.03 -18.32 14.52
C ILE A 36 -6.43 -17.76 14.20
N LEU A 37 -7.18 -17.26 15.19
CA LEU A 37 -8.50 -16.66 14.99
C LEU A 37 -8.43 -15.39 14.13
N ASP A 38 -7.49 -14.51 14.42
CA ASP A 38 -7.27 -13.30 13.61
C ASP A 38 -6.90 -13.65 12.16
N ARG A 39 -6.06 -14.69 11.98
CA ARG A 39 -5.70 -15.19 10.67
C ARG A 39 -6.92 -15.71 9.89
N GLU A 40 -7.78 -16.50 10.53
CA GLU A 40 -8.98 -17.02 9.90
C GLU A 40 -9.99 -15.91 9.57
N GLU A 41 -10.10 -14.87 10.40
CA GLU A 41 -10.91 -13.69 10.07
C GLU A 41 -10.40 -12.97 8.82
N VAL A 42 -9.08 -12.75 8.70
CA VAL A 42 -8.46 -12.16 7.51
C VAL A 42 -8.75 -13.02 6.28
N LEU A 43 -8.57 -14.34 6.36
CA LEU A 43 -8.83 -15.25 5.26
C LEU A 43 -10.31 -15.29 4.86
N SER A 44 -11.22 -15.22 5.84
CA SER A 44 -12.67 -15.15 5.59
C SER A 44 -13.06 -13.89 4.82
N LYS A 45 -12.59 -12.72 5.28
CA LYS A 45 -12.81 -11.45 4.57
C LYS A 45 -12.25 -11.49 3.14
N LEU A 46 -11.09 -12.10 2.95
CA LEU A 46 -10.46 -12.25 1.65
C LEU A 46 -11.27 -13.15 0.71
N ARG A 47 -11.83 -14.26 1.20
CA ARG A 47 -12.74 -15.13 0.45
C ARG A 47 -13.99 -14.35 0.03
N GLN A 48 -14.63 -13.63 0.96
CA GLN A 48 -15.80 -12.80 0.66
C GLN A 48 -15.52 -11.79 -0.47
N ILE A 49 -14.37 -11.11 -0.45
CA ILE A 49 -14.00 -10.18 -1.52
C ILE A 49 -13.81 -10.94 -2.86
N ARG A 50 -13.12 -12.08 -2.85
CA ARG A 50 -12.93 -12.91 -4.06
C ARG A 50 -14.26 -13.33 -4.67
N ASP A 51 -15.22 -13.71 -3.85
CA ASP A 51 -16.55 -14.16 -4.30
C ASP A 51 -17.35 -13.04 -4.98
N THR A 52 -17.02 -11.77 -4.72
CA THR A 52 -17.64 -10.63 -5.44
C THR A 52 -17.07 -10.41 -6.83
N VAL A 53 -15.96 -11.07 -7.18
CA VAL A 53 -15.27 -10.86 -8.47
C VAL A 53 -15.60 -12.00 -9.44
N ASN A 54 -16.36 -11.69 -10.47
CA ASN A 54 -16.67 -12.63 -11.53
C ASN A 54 -15.44 -12.90 -12.43
N GLY A 55 -14.87 -14.09 -12.33
CA GLY A 55 -13.72 -14.51 -13.13
C GLY A 55 -13.47 -16.02 -13.04
N LYS A 56 -13.19 -16.65 -14.18
CA LYS A 56 -12.80 -18.08 -14.21
C LYS A 56 -11.40 -18.30 -13.65
N LEU A 57 -10.52 -17.33 -13.83
CA LEU A 57 -9.14 -17.37 -13.35
C LEU A 57 -8.83 -16.06 -12.63
N LEU A 58 -8.58 -16.13 -11.32
CA LEU A 58 -8.21 -14.99 -10.49
C LEU A 58 -6.73 -15.08 -10.07
N PRO A 59 -6.04 -13.93 -9.96
CA PRO A 59 -4.67 -13.91 -9.49
C PRO A 59 -4.54 -14.42 -8.04
N ASN A 60 -3.37 -14.93 -7.69
CA ASN A 60 -3.10 -15.41 -6.35
C ASN A 60 -2.93 -14.25 -5.37
N ILE A 61 -3.40 -14.48 -4.15
CA ILE A 61 -3.17 -13.60 -3.00
C ILE A 61 -2.53 -14.43 -1.89
N TYR A 62 -1.37 -13.99 -1.43
CA TYR A 62 -0.64 -14.60 -0.32
C TYR A 62 -0.78 -13.72 0.92
N VAL A 63 -1.06 -14.35 2.05
CA VAL A 63 -1.18 -13.66 3.34
C VAL A 63 0.00 -14.03 4.21
N LEU A 64 0.77 -13.03 4.59
CA LEU A 64 1.81 -13.11 5.63
C LEU A 64 1.19 -12.53 6.89
N HIS A 65 0.68 -13.41 7.75
CA HIS A 65 0.02 -13.05 9.00
C HIS A 65 0.99 -13.14 10.18
N GLY A 66 0.87 -12.20 11.09
CA GLY A 66 1.72 -12.11 12.29
C GLY A 66 2.84 -11.07 12.14
N ASP A 67 3.70 -11.02 13.13
CA ASP A 67 4.79 -10.07 13.15
C ASP A 67 6.01 -10.61 12.40
N LEU A 68 6.71 -9.70 11.75
CA LEU A 68 8.01 -9.95 11.12
C LEU A 68 9.04 -9.06 11.81
N SER A 69 10.24 -9.57 12.00
CA SER A 69 11.38 -8.76 12.44
C SER A 69 11.75 -7.70 11.39
N ASP A 70 12.55 -6.72 11.78
CA ASP A 70 13.03 -5.68 10.85
C ASP A 70 13.81 -6.30 9.69
N ASP A 71 14.63 -7.34 9.95
CA ASP A 71 15.38 -8.07 8.91
C ASP A 71 14.45 -8.82 7.96
N GLU A 72 13.41 -9.47 8.47
CA GLU A 72 12.42 -10.17 7.65
C GLU A 72 11.60 -9.17 6.80
N MET A 73 11.22 -8.02 7.37
CA MET A 73 10.56 -6.95 6.61
C MET A 73 11.47 -6.37 5.53
N ASN A 74 12.73 -6.11 5.85
CA ASN A 74 13.73 -5.67 4.88
C ASN A 74 13.93 -6.73 3.79
N GLY A 75 14.03 -8.01 4.16
CA GLY A 75 14.09 -9.14 3.23
C GLY A 75 12.87 -9.20 2.31
N LEU A 76 11.66 -8.95 2.82
CA LEU A 76 10.44 -8.91 2.04
C LEU A 76 10.47 -7.76 1.02
N TYR A 77 10.79 -6.54 1.45
CA TYR A 77 10.86 -5.38 0.54
C TYR A 77 11.90 -5.60 -0.56
N ASN A 78 13.06 -6.18 -0.25
CA ASN A 78 14.14 -6.39 -1.20
C ASN A 78 14.02 -7.70 -2.00
N HIS A 79 13.06 -8.59 -1.68
CA HIS A 79 12.92 -9.87 -2.36
C HIS A 79 12.80 -9.70 -3.89
N PRO A 80 13.56 -10.44 -4.72
CA PRO A 80 13.64 -10.20 -6.17
C PRO A 80 12.32 -10.43 -6.92
N LYS A 81 11.40 -11.23 -6.36
CA LYS A 81 10.07 -11.45 -6.93
C LYS A 81 9.06 -10.36 -6.53
N VAL A 82 9.31 -9.59 -5.47
CA VAL A 82 8.51 -8.42 -5.11
C VAL A 82 8.89 -7.28 -6.04
N LYS A 83 7.94 -6.75 -6.78
CA LYS A 83 8.17 -5.77 -7.84
C LYS A 83 7.68 -4.36 -7.51
N ALA A 84 6.67 -4.23 -6.68
CA ALA A 84 6.14 -2.92 -6.29
C ALA A 84 5.48 -3.01 -4.92
N HIS A 85 5.42 -1.87 -4.24
CA HIS A 85 4.60 -1.69 -3.05
C HIS A 85 3.36 -0.87 -3.42
N VAL A 86 2.20 -1.28 -2.92
CA VAL A 86 0.93 -0.61 -3.23
C VAL A 86 0.11 -0.38 -1.96
N SER A 87 -0.44 0.82 -1.83
CA SER A 87 -1.35 1.21 -0.76
C SER A 87 -2.49 2.07 -1.30
N PHE A 88 -3.71 1.85 -0.81
CA PHE A 88 -4.88 2.68 -1.08
C PHE A 88 -5.33 3.43 0.17
N THR A 89 -4.46 3.55 1.16
CA THR A 89 -4.79 4.20 2.43
C THR A 89 -5.53 5.52 2.24
N HIS A 90 -6.54 5.76 3.04
CA HIS A 90 -7.29 7.03 3.04
C HIS A 90 -6.48 8.19 3.64
N GLY A 91 -5.35 7.92 4.29
CA GLY A 91 -4.43 8.89 4.87
C GLY A 91 -3.43 8.24 5.83
N GLU A 92 -2.25 8.79 5.88
CA GLU A 92 -1.17 8.41 6.80
C GLU A 92 -0.64 9.67 7.50
N GLY A 93 -0.39 9.59 8.81
CA GLY A 93 0.33 10.66 9.49
C GLY A 93 1.73 10.85 8.89
N PHE A 94 2.49 9.76 8.80
CA PHE A 94 3.79 9.73 8.14
C PHE A 94 3.85 8.67 7.04
N GLY A 95 3.49 7.43 7.34
CA GLY A 95 3.50 6.33 6.37
C GLY A 95 4.82 5.56 6.35
N ARG A 96 5.37 5.19 7.52
CA ARG A 96 6.63 4.45 7.65
C ARG A 96 6.77 3.28 6.67
N PRO A 97 5.78 2.38 6.46
CA PRO A 97 5.91 1.29 5.50
C PRO A 97 6.13 1.74 4.06
N LEU A 98 5.60 2.90 3.67
CA LEU A 98 5.79 3.48 2.34
C LEU A 98 7.22 4.04 2.19
N LEU A 99 7.76 4.67 3.25
CA LEU A 99 9.15 5.11 3.26
C LEU A 99 10.10 3.92 3.17
N GLU A 100 9.94 2.91 4.02
CA GLU A 100 10.74 1.69 4.02
C GLU A 100 10.72 1.00 2.64
N ALA A 101 9.54 0.82 2.06
CA ALA A 101 9.42 0.24 0.73
C ALA A 101 10.14 1.07 -0.35
N SER A 102 10.15 2.40 -0.22
CA SER A 102 10.81 3.28 -1.19
C SER A 102 12.33 3.08 -1.23
N LEU A 103 12.94 2.61 -0.12
CA LEU A 103 14.37 2.35 -0.03
C LEU A 103 14.82 1.11 -0.82
N SER A 104 13.88 0.25 -1.20
CA SER A 104 14.15 -0.99 -1.95
C SER A 104 14.34 -0.80 -3.45
N GLU A 105 14.40 0.43 -3.96
CA GLU A 105 14.50 0.77 -5.38
C GLU A 105 13.35 0.25 -6.25
N LYS A 106 12.22 -0.08 -5.64
CA LYS A 106 11.03 -0.58 -6.34
C LYS A 106 9.93 0.49 -6.39
N PRO A 107 9.08 0.46 -7.43
CA PRO A 107 7.96 1.39 -7.52
C PRO A 107 7.07 1.35 -6.30
N VAL A 108 6.75 2.52 -5.75
CA VAL A 108 5.76 2.72 -4.70
C VAL A 108 4.54 3.40 -5.31
N ILE A 109 3.37 2.80 -5.09
CA ILE A 109 2.07 3.26 -5.56
C ILE A 109 1.25 3.66 -4.33
N ALA A 110 0.90 4.91 -4.21
CA ALA A 110 0.19 5.42 -3.03
C ALA A 110 -0.76 6.57 -3.40
N PRO A 111 -1.76 6.91 -2.56
CA PRO A 111 -2.61 8.06 -2.79
C PRO A 111 -1.83 9.38 -2.85
N ASN A 112 -2.27 10.32 -3.68
CA ASN A 112 -1.72 11.67 -3.72
C ASN A 112 -2.32 12.54 -2.62
N TRP A 113 -2.17 12.12 -1.36
CA TRP A 113 -2.79 12.76 -0.20
C TRP A 113 -2.11 12.39 1.11
N SER A 114 -2.01 13.35 2.04
CA SER A 114 -1.55 13.13 3.40
C SER A 114 -0.03 13.02 3.56
N GLY A 115 0.48 12.76 4.77
CA GLY A 115 1.89 12.93 5.15
C GLY A 115 2.92 12.16 4.32
N HIS A 116 2.55 11.06 3.71
CA HIS A 116 3.50 10.29 2.89
C HIS A 116 3.89 10.97 1.56
N VAL A 117 3.15 11.99 1.11
CA VAL A 117 3.51 12.71 -0.12
C VAL A 117 4.80 13.51 0.02
N ASP A 118 5.17 13.88 1.26
CA ASP A 118 6.38 14.65 1.56
C ASP A 118 7.66 13.91 1.12
N PHE A 119 7.70 12.60 1.27
CA PHE A 119 8.86 11.79 0.89
C PHE A 119 8.66 10.98 -0.39
N LEU A 120 7.44 10.74 -0.85
CA LEU A 120 7.19 10.02 -2.10
C LEU A 120 7.41 10.88 -3.33
N SER A 121 7.04 12.16 -3.27
CA SER A 121 7.28 13.12 -4.34
C SER A 121 6.85 12.65 -5.75
N SER A 122 7.30 13.31 -6.80
CA SER A 122 7.04 12.94 -8.20
C SER A 122 7.81 11.69 -8.68
N ASN A 123 8.66 11.11 -7.83
CA ASN A 123 9.37 9.87 -8.15
C ASN A 123 8.59 8.60 -7.81
N ALA A 124 7.58 8.70 -6.95
CA ALA A 124 6.60 7.64 -6.73
C ALA A 124 5.44 7.73 -7.74
N ILE A 125 4.54 6.76 -7.68
CA ILE A 125 3.31 6.75 -8.47
C ILE A 125 2.17 7.18 -7.56
N LEU A 126 1.82 8.47 -7.65
CA LEU A 126 0.77 9.05 -6.84
C LEU A 126 -0.59 8.91 -7.54
N LEU A 127 -1.51 8.23 -6.86
CA LEU A 127 -2.86 7.96 -7.36
C LEU A 127 -3.76 9.17 -7.10
N PRO A 128 -4.41 9.71 -8.13
CA PRO A 128 -5.41 10.76 -7.96
C PRO A 128 -6.66 10.20 -7.26
N GLY A 129 -7.41 11.08 -6.62
CA GLY A 129 -8.64 10.74 -5.93
C GLY A 129 -9.38 11.98 -5.47
N SER A 130 -10.29 11.81 -4.52
CA SER A 130 -11.09 12.89 -3.94
C SER A 130 -11.36 12.65 -2.46
N LEU A 131 -11.63 13.72 -1.73
CA LEU A 131 -12.14 13.66 -0.37
C LEU A 131 -13.62 13.30 -0.40
N ASN A 132 -14.00 12.30 0.39
CA ASN A 132 -15.36 11.80 0.51
C ASN A 132 -15.71 11.65 1.99
N GLU A 133 -16.99 11.82 2.32
CA GLU A 133 -17.47 11.57 3.68
C GLU A 133 -17.09 10.16 4.17
N VAL A 134 -16.67 10.09 5.41
CA VAL A 134 -16.42 8.80 6.06
C VAL A 134 -17.74 8.14 6.39
N LYS A 135 -17.93 6.89 5.94
CA LYS A 135 -19.14 6.12 6.24
C LYS A 135 -19.30 5.93 7.75
N LYS A 136 -20.55 6.03 8.22
CA LYS A 136 -20.88 5.93 9.65
C LYS A 136 -20.33 4.66 10.31
N GLU A 137 -20.35 3.56 9.59
CA GLU A 137 -19.90 2.24 10.04
C GLU A 137 -18.38 2.15 10.22
N SER A 138 -17.64 3.10 9.68
CA SER A 138 -16.17 3.16 9.78
C SER A 138 -15.67 3.83 11.06
N PHE A 139 -16.55 4.47 11.82
CA PHE A 139 -16.20 5.09 13.08
C PHE A 139 -16.47 4.16 14.28
N PRO A 140 -15.60 4.17 15.30
CA PRO A 140 -15.97 3.64 16.60
C PRO A 140 -17.22 4.37 17.13
N LYS A 141 -18.07 3.66 17.86
CA LYS A 141 -19.24 4.27 18.52
C LYS A 141 -18.76 5.49 19.33
N ASN A 142 -19.42 6.63 19.16
CA ASN A 142 -19.17 7.90 19.85
C ASN A 142 -17.90 8.67 19.46
N MET A 143 -17.18 8.30 18.39
CA MET A 143 -15.97 9.02 17.93
C MET A 143 -16.16 9.74 16.58
N ARG A 144 -17.39 9.88 16.08
CA ARG A 144 -17.63 10.56 14.82
C ARG A 144 -17.51 12.07 14.99
N VAL A 145 -16.51 12.67 14.33
CA VAL A 145 -16.52 14.10 14.05
C VAL A 145 -17.40 14.30 12.80
N LYS A 146 -18.48 15.07 12.92
CA LYS A 146 -19.25 15.55 11.76
C LYS A 146 -18.26 16.16 10.77
N GLU A 147 -18.43 15.97 9.49
CA GLU A 147 -17.56 16.55 8.45
C GLU A 147 -16.21 15.83 8.25
N SER A 148 -15.94 14.73 8.95
CA SER A 148 -14.73 13.94 8.68
C SER A 148 -14.76 13.40 7.25
N GLN A 149 -13.65 13.58 6.54
CA GLN A 149 -13.48 13.11 5.17
C GLN A 149 -12.26 12.19 5.06
N TRP A 150 -12.36 11.23 4.15
CA TRP A 150 -11.27 10.36 3.74
C TRP A 150 -10.95 10.58 2.27
N PHE A 151 -9.67 10.62 1.96
CA PHE A 151 -9.25 10.59 0.57
C PHE A 151 -9.45 9.20 -0.01
N THR A 152 -10.16 9.10 -1.12
CA THR A 152 -10.41 7.84 -1.82
C THR A 152 -9.78 7.92 -3.20
N VAL A 153 -8.92 6.96 -3.52
CA VAL A 153 -8.24 6.90 -4.82
C VAL A 153 -9.22 6.61 -5.95
N ASN A 154 -8.91 7.06 -7.14
CA ASN A 154 -9.62 6.66 -8.34
C ASN A 154 -9.23 5.21 -8.69
N TYR A 155 -10.08 4.23 -8.36
CA TYR A 155 -9.80 2.81 -8.57
C TYR A 155 -9.61 2.44 -10.04
N ASN A 156 -10.31 3.12 -10.96
CA ASN A 156 -10.14 2.90 -12.40
C ASN A 156 -8.75 3.35 -12.86
N TYR A 157 -8.27 4.47 -12.33
CA TYR A 157 -6.91 4.92 -12.59
C TYR A 157 -5.88 3.97 -11.96
N ALA A 158 -6.09 3.57 -10.72
CA ALA A 158 -5.23 2.60 -10.04
C ALA A 158 -5.13 1.27 -10.80
N SER A 159 -6.25 0.75 -11.34
CA SER A 159 -6.27 -0.44 -12.20
C SER A 159 -5.38 -0.28 -13.44
N LYS A 160 -5.47 0.88 -14.14
CA LYS A 160 -4.60 1.19 -15.29
C LYS A 160 -3.13 1.23 -14.90
N VAL A 161 -2.80 1.86 -13.77
CA VAL A 161 -1.43 1.92 -13.23
C VAL A 161 -0.89 0.53 -12.90
N LEU A 162 -1.65 -0.30 -12.20
CA LEU A 162 -1.25 -1.67 -11.86
C LEU A 162 -0.95 -2.48 -13.13
N LYS A 163 -1.80 -2.37 -14.15
CA LYS A 163 -1.62 -3.04 -15.43
C LYS A 163 -0.40 -2.53 -16.20
N ASP A 164 -0.17 -1.21 -16.20
CA ASP A 164 0.99 -0.61 -16.88
C ASP A 164 2.30 -1.03 -16.21
N ILE A 165 2.37 -1.03 -14.88
CA ILE A 165 3.55 -1.51 -14.15
C ILE A 165 3.83 -2.98 -14.45
N PHE A 166 2.81 -3.82 -14.48
CA PHE A 166 2.97 -5.25 -14.78
C PHE A 166 3.54 -5.48 -16.17
N ASN A 167 3.09 -4.71 -17.16
CA ASN A 167 3.50 -4.86 -18.56
C ASN A 167 4.82 -4.13 -18.89
N ASN A 168 5.09 -3.01 -18.23
CA ASN A 168 6.14 -2.06 -18.57
C ASN A 168 7.06 -1.73 -17.38
N TYR A 169 7.39 -2.74 -16.56
CA TYR A 169 8.09 -2.57 -15.28
C TYR A 169 9.35 -1.70 -15.35
N SER A 170 10.20 -1.90 -16.37
CA SER A 170 11.45 -1.17 -16.54
C SER A 170 11.27 0.36 -16.61
N LYS A 171 10.14 0.83 -17.13
CA LYS A 171 9.78 2.25 -17.21
C LYS A 171 9.75 2.93 -15.83
N TYR A 172 9.46 2.17 -14.78
CA TYR A 172 9.27 2.67 -13.42
C TYR A 172 10.50 2.56 -12.54
N THR A 173 11.46 1.71 -12.90
CA THR A 173 12.64 1.43 -12.07
C THR A 173 13.58 2.64 -11.93
N VAL A 174 13.72 3.49 -12.97
CA VAL A 174 14.59 4.67 -12.93
C VAL A 174 14.08 5.68 -11.87
N LYS A 175 12.79 5.94 -11.84
CA LYS A 175 12.19 6.84 -10.83
C LYS A 175 12.27 6.22 -9.43
N ALA A 176 12.04 4.91 -9.30
CA ALA A 176 12.13 4.22 -8.03
C ALA A 176 13.55 4.30 -7.44
N LYS A 177 14.60 4.12 -8.24
CA LYS A 177 15.98 4.32 -7.82
C LYS A 177 16.27 5.75 -7.36
N LYS A 178 15.79 6.75 -8.11
CA LYS A 178 15.92 8.16 -7.70
C LYS A 178 15.22 8.43 -6.37
N LEU A 179 14.03 7.87 -6.16
CA LEU A 179 13.29 8.00 -4.92
C LEU A 179 14.09 7.40 -3.74
N SER A 180 14.63 6.19 -3.91
CA SER A 180 15.45 5.53 -2.90
C SER A 180 16.65 6.39 -2.50
N ILE A 181 17.42 6.91 -3.45
CA ILE A 181 18.60 7.77 -3.18
C ILE A 181 18.17 9.02 -2.39
N VAL A 182 17.11 9.70 -2.82
CA VAL A 182 16.60 10.91 -2.14
C VAL A 182 16.18 10.59 -0.71
N ASN A 183 15.46 9.49 -0.50
CA ASN A 183 14.97 9.14 0.82
C ASN A 183 16.07 8.62 1.75
N GLN A 184 17.06 7.89 1.25
CA GLN A 184 18.25 7.52 2.01
C GLN A 184 19.00 8.76 2.51
N THR A 185 19.10 9.81 1.71
CA THR A 185 19.79 11.03 2.09
C THR A 185 18.98 11.89 3.06
N LYS A 186 17.67 12.04 2.82
CA LYS A 186 16.84 13.01 3.56
C LYS A 186 16.21 12.45 4.84
N PHE A 187 16.01 11.14 4.91
CA PHE A 187 15.29 10.47 5.99
C PHE A 187 16.13 9.40 6.71
N SER A 188 17.47 9.49 6.59
CA SER A 188 18.37 8.70 7.42
C SER A 188 18.33 9.20 8.88
N LEU A 189 18.75 8.35 9.80
CA LEU A 189 18.88 8.73 11.21
C LEU A 189 19.75 9.98 11.36
N ASP A 190 20.92 10.00 10.70
CA ASP A 190 21.86 11.14 10.75
C ASP A 190 21.21 12.43 10.24
N ALA A 191 20.45 12.36 9.13
CA ALA A 191 19.77 13.54 8.60
C ALA A 191 18.67 14.04 9.54
N MET A 192 17.95 13.14 10.22
CA MET A 192 16.93 13.50 11.19
C MET A 192 17.56 14.05 12.48
N THR A 193 18.66 13.47 12.96
CA THR A 193 19.41 13.98 14.12
C THR A 193 19.88 15.42 13.89
N LYS A 194 20.50 15.69 12.74
CA LYS A 194 20.93 17.06 12.41
C LYS A 194 19.77 18.05 12.38
N LYS A 195 18.65 17.69 11.79
CA LYS A 195 17.45 18.55 11.80
C LYS A 195 16.90 18.78 13.19
N PHE A 196 17.00 17.82 14.07
CA PHE A 196 16.56 17.96 15.45
C PHE A 196 17.48 18.90 16.22
N GLU A 197 18.81 18.78 16.02
CA GLU A 197 19.82 19.68 16.61
C GLU A 197 19.67 21.14 16.13
N GLU A 198 19.20 21.37 14.90
CA GLU A 198 18.92 22.71 14.37
C GLU A 198 17.69 23.39 15.00
N ILE A 199 16.82 22.63 15.66
CA ILE A 199 15.57 23.13 16.27
C ILE A 199 15.77 23.43 17.76
N LEU A 200 16.75 22.80 18.40
CA LEU A 200 17.10 23.00 19.80
C LEU A 200 18.02 24.21 20.00
#